data_bd20ccccf6e67c3330cfb3d53b97a5b4
#
_entry.id   bd20ccccf6e67c3330cfb3d53b97a5b4
#
_cell.length_a   1.000
_cell.length_b   1.000
_cell.length_c   1.000
_cell.angle_alpha   90.00
_cell.angle_beta   90.00
_cell.angle_gamma   90.00
#
_symmetry.space_group_name_H-M   'P 1'
#
loop_
_entity.id
_entity.type
_entity.pdbx_description
1 polymer ?
#
loop_
_entity_poly.entity_id
_entity_poly.type
_entity_poly.pdbx_seq_one_letter_code
_entity_poly.pdbx_strand_id
1 'polypeptide(L)'
;EPSIGETITALNDDRLEVLVIPPDLMDRLKKKGGIDKLRGQVRFSSLQYLTIHPIARKTDGNTETLTVQLKNYVLLSPEAINLDDANRIKLQQIANAEPLALIEYWAVDPDYDGKVFRSVWQDYRGNTANDADALRVVTTATVTAPAKAGPRKVCVRVVDVFGFEAEVVTTVGAV
;
A
#
# COMPACT_ATOMS: atom_id res chain seq x y z
N GLU A 1 32.92 20.33 -0.69
CA GLU A 1 31.48 19.96 -0.87
C GLU A 1 31.31 18.52 -0.42
N PRO A 2 30.32 18.21 0.43
CA PRO A 2 30.07 16.83 0.84
C PRO A 2 29.73 15.98 -0.38
N SER A 3 30.23 14.76 -0.41
CA SER A 3 29.92 13.82 -1.49
C SER A 3 28.44 13.46 -1.47
N ILE A 4 27.86 13.10 -2.63
CA ILE A 4 26.47 12.65 -2.73
C ILE A 4 26.18 11.52 -1.72
N GLY A 5 27.17 10.63 -1.48
CA GLY A 5 27.06 9.55 -0.50
C GLY A 5 26.89 10.04 0.94
N GLU A 6 27.59 11.10 1.34
CA GLU A 6 27.46 11.69 2.68
C GLU A 6 26.12 12.40 2.86
N THR A 7 25.64 13.07 1.82
CA THR A 7 24.30 13.70 1.83
C THR A 7 23.19 12.66 1.94
N ILE A 8 23.30 11.51 1.25
CA ILE A 8 22.33 10.40 1.31
C ILE A 8 22.33 9.78 2.71
N THR A 9 23.50 9.58 3.32
CA THR A 9 23.61 9.02 4.69
C THR A 9 22.98 9.96 5.72
N ALA A 10 23.11 11.29 5.53
CA ALA A 10 22.51 12.30 6.41
C ALA A 10 20.98 12.40 6.28
N LEU A 11 20.41 11.97 5.15
CA LEU A 11 18.97 11.95 4.89
C LEU A 11 18.30 10.60 5.23
N ASN A 12 19.07 9.65 5.74
CA ASN A 12 18.59 8.31 6.06
C ASN A 12 17.63 8.37 7.27
N ASP A 13 16.36 8.53 6.99
CA ASP A 13 15.24 8.35 7.93
C ASP A 13 14.70 6.93 7.73
N ASP A 14 14.30 6.23 8.79
CA ASP A 14 13.72 4.88 8.74
C ASP A 14 12.51 4.75 7.78
N ARG A 15 12.01 5.88 7.28
CA ARG A 15 10.86 5.98 6.37
C ARG A 15 11.25 6.39 4.93
N LEU A 16 12.54 6.67 4.68
CA LEU A 16 13.01 7.14 3.39
C LEU A 16 14.23 6.34 2.96
N GLU A 17 14.08 5.52 1.93
CA GLU A 17 15.17 4.86 1.23
C GLU A 17 15.52 5.67 -0.03
N VAL A 18 16.75 6.21 -0.07
CA VAL A 18 17.25 6.94 -1.24
C VAL A 18 18.05 5.98 -2.09
N LEU A 19 17.53 5.62 -3.26
CA LEU A 19 18.21 4.78 -4.22
C LEU A 19 18.97 5.64 -5.23
N VAL A 20 20.26 5.33 -5.41
CA VAL A 20 21.09 6.01 -6.41
C VAL A 20 20.85 5.37 -7.78
N ILE A 21 20.39 6.19 -8.73
CA ILE A 21 20.27 5.77 -10.13
C ILE A 21 21.68 5.63 -10.72
N PRO A 22 22.07 4.45 -11.29
CA PRO A 22 23.36 4.30 -11.94
C PRO A 22 23.56 5.37 -13.03
N PRO A 23 24.73 6.03 -13.08
CA PRO A 23 24.99 7.13 -14.04
C PRO A 23 24.84 6.72 -15.51
N ASP A 24 25.06 5.45 -15.82
CA ASP A 24 24.96 4.88 -17.15
C ASP A 24 23.52 4.50 -17.58
N LEU A 25 22.54 4.58 -16.64
CA LEU A 25 21.15 4.22 -16.93
C LEU A 25 20.57 5.09 -18.03
N MET A 26 20.80 6.40 -17.97
CA MET A 26 20.30 7.35 -18.98
C MET A 26 20.92 7.10 -20.36
N ASP A 27 22.19 6.70 -20.41
CA ASP A 27 22.86 6.36 -21.67
C ASP A 27 22.38 5.04 -22.25
N ARG A 28 22.03 4.08 -21.39
CA ARG A 28 21.37 2.82 -21.81
C ARG A 28 19.97 3.06 -22.34
N LEU A 29 19.22 3.98 -21.74
CA LEU A 29 17.87 4.36 -22.18
C LEU A 29 17.88 5.09 -23.53
N LYS A 30 18.92 5.89 -23.83
CA LYS A 30 19.06 6.63 -25.09
C LYS A 30 19.44 5.74 -26.28
N LYS A 31 20.00 4.56 -26.07
CA LYS A 31 20.36 3.63 -27.15
C LYS A 31 19.10 3.08 -27.80
N LYS A 32 19.07 3.04 -29.16
CA LYS A 32 17.96 2.50 -29.94
C LYS A 32 17.59 1.08 -29.47
N GLY A 33 16.37 0.86 -29.03
CA GLY A 33 15.91 -0.39 -28.42
C GLY A 33 16.32 -0.58 -26.96
N GLY A 34 16.90 0.44 -26.31
CA GLY A 34 17.32 0.37 -24.90
C GLY A 34 16.16 0.21 -23.94
N ILE A 35 15.04 0.87 -24.21
CA ILE A 35 13.82 0.78 -23.39
C ILE A 35 13.27 -0.65 -23.37
N ASP A 36 13.19 -1.30 -24.54
CA ASP A 36 12.65 -2.66 -24.64
C ASP A 36 13.57 -3.71 -23.98
N LYS A 37 14.90 -3.51 -24.06
CA LYS A 37 15.89 -4.39 -23.39
C LYS A 37 15.95 -4.18 -21.88
N LEU A 38 15.58 -2.99 -21.39
CA LEU A 38 15.54 -2.67 -19.97
C LEU A 38 14.17 -2.99 -19.34
N ARG A 39 13.14 -3.24 -20.14
CA ARG A 39 11.87 -3.81 -19.64
C ARG A 39 12.16 -5.12 -18.92
N GLY A 40 11.96 -5.14 -17.61
CA GLY A 40 12.27 -6.27 -16.74
C GLY A 40 13.61 -6.20 -15.98
N GLN A 41 14.55 -5.32 -16.38
CA GLN A 41 15.81 -5.09 -15.64
C GLN A 41 15.75 -3.83 -14.75
N VAL A 42 14.95 -2.84 -15.14
CA VAL A 42 14.70 -1.64 -14.33
C VAL A 42 13.22 -1.68 -13.95
N ARG A 43 12.93 -2.06 -12.73
CA ARG A 43 11.61 -1.85 -12.13
C ARG A 43 11.59 -0.42 -11.61
N PHE A 44 10.92 0.45 -12.32
CA PHE A 44 10.40 1.66 -11.69
C PHE A 44 9.26 1.18 -10.80
N SER A 45 9.50 1.08 -9.50
CA SER A 45 8.43 0.82 -8.57
C SER A 45 7.49 2.02 -8.64
N SER A 46 6.24 1.78 -9.01
CA SER A 46 5.21 2.79 -8.80
C SER A 46 5.10 2.98 -7.29
N LEU A 47 5.09 4.24 -6.85
CA LEU A 47 4.84 4.55 -5.45
C LEU A 47 3.32 4.46 -5.23
N GLN A 48 2.93 3.65 -4.26
CA GLN A 48 1.55 3.54 -3.80
C GLN A 48 1.45 4.14 -2.40
N TYR A 49 0.33 4.77 -2.14
CA TYR A 49 0.07 5.35 -0.85
C TYR A 49 -1.33 5.00 -0.37
N LEU A 50 -1.41 4.36 0.78
CA LEU A 50 -2.66 4.00 1.45
C LEU A 50 -2.93 4.98 2.60
N THR A 51 -4.15 5.47 2.71
CA THR A 51 -4.65 6.14 3.90
C THR A 51 -5.88 5.44 4.45
N ILE A 52 -5.99 5.46 5.76
CA ILE A 52 -7.15 4.95 6.51
C ILE A 52 -7.75 6.05 7.36
N HIS A 53 -9.01 5.90 7.72
CA HIS A 53 -9.61 6.71 8.79
C HIS A 53 -9.02 6.34 10.15
N PRO A 54 -9.13 7.22 11.16
CA PRO A 54 -8.77 6.87 12.54
C PRO A 54 -9.47 5.57 12.95
N ILE A 55 -8.70 4.63 13.49
CA ILE A 55 -9.22 3.33 13.92
C ILE A 55 -10.03 3.52 15.20
N ALA A 56 -11.29 3.09 15.17
CA ALA A 56 -12.10 2.99 16.37
C ALA A 56 -11.75 1.70 17.14
N ARG A 57 -11.52 1.82 18.43
CA ARG A 57 -11.22 0.70 19.33
C ARG A 57 -12.27 0.69 20.45
N LYS A 58 -12.89 -0.46 20.67
CA LYS A 58 -13.89 -0.65 21.71
C LYS A 58 -13.59 -1.92 22.48
N THR A 59 -13.49 -1.84 23.81
CA THR A 59 -13.27 -2.99 24.69
C THR A 59 -14.61 -3.52 25.19
N ASP A 60 -14.76 -4.83 25.21
CA ASP A 60 -15.89 -5.55 25.78
C ASP A 60 -15.38 -6.78 26.54
N GLY A 61 -15.29 -6.64 27.84
CA GLY A 61 -14.74 -7.68 28.73
C GLY A 61 -13.30 -8.04 28.37
N ASN A 62 -13.09 -9.28 27.96
CA ASN A 62 -11.75 -9.80 27.60
C ASN A 62 -11.43 -9.69 26.11
N THR A 63 -12.26 -9.02 25.34
CA THR A 63 -12.08 -8.82 23.90
C THR A 63 -12.11 -7.34 23.53
N GLU A 64 -11.53 -7.03 22.40
CA GLU A 64 -11.56 -5.71 21.78
C GLU A 64 -12.00 -5.82 20.33
N THR A 65 -12.79 -4.87 19.91
CA THR A 65 -13.19 -4.70 18.53
C THR A 65 -12.52 -3.46 17.94
N LEU A 66 -11.83 -3.66 16.83
CA LEU A 66 -11.22 -2.59 16.04
C LEU A 66 -12.00 -2.42 14.74
N THR A 67 -12.44 -1.19 14.48
CA THR A 67 -13.05 -0.85 13.19
C THR A 67 -12.03 -0.09 12.37
N VAL A 68 -11.63 -0.66 11.26
CA VAL A 68 -10.65 -0.11 10.32
C VAL A 68 -11.38 0.24 9.03
N GLN A 69 -11.25 1.48 8.57
CA GLN A 69 -11.87 1.94 7.34
C GLN A 69 -10.83 2.52 6.39
N LEU A 70 -10.81 2.01 5.17
CA LEU A 70 -10.00 2.56 4.07
C LEU A 70 -10.51 3.96 3.74
N LYS A 71 -9.59 4.91 3.54
CA LYS A 71 -9.93 6.30 3.21
C LYS A 71 -9.57 6.63 1.77
N ASN A 72 -8.35 6.33 1.36
CA ASN A 72 -7.88 6.61 0.02
C ASN A 72 -6.72 5.70 -0.35
N TYR A 73 -6.59 5.44 -1.65
CA TYR A 73 -5.47 4.75 -2.26
C TYR A 73 -4.95 5.60 -3.42
N VAL A 74 -3.65 5.85 -3.44
CA VAL A 74 -3.01 6.67 -4.48
C VAL A 74 -1.99 5.83 -5.22
N LEU A 75 -2.14 5.78 -6.53
CA LEU A 75 -1.17 5.20 -7.46
C LEU A 75 -0.41 6.37 -8.12
N LEU A 76 0.86 6.59 -7.71
CA LEU A 76 1.60 7.80 -8.11
C LEU A 76 2.24 7.71 -9.51
N SER A 77 2.40 6.52 -10.05
CA SER A 77 3.05 6.33 -11.35
C SER A 77 2.28 5.35 -12.24
N PRO A 78 1.02 5.67 -12.61
CA PRO A 78 0.21 4.81 -13.48
C PRO A 78 0.87 4.60 -14.87
N GLU A 79 1.71 5.51 -15.31
CA GLU A 79 2.52 5.40 -16.54
C GLU A 79 3.58 4.29 -16.48
N ALA A 80 3.99 3.86 -15.28
CA ALA A 80 4.88 2.72 -15.11
C ALA A 80 4.20 1.37 -15.43
N ILE A 81 2.86 1.36 -15.48
CA ILE A 81 2.06 0.20 -15.81
C ILE A 81 1.99 0.08 -17.33
N ASN A 82 2.31 -1.10 -17.86
CA ASN A 82 2.30 -1.33 -19.30
C ASN A 82 0.86 -1.51 -19.82
N LEU A 83 0.18 -0.39 -20.05
CA LEU A 83 -1.17 -0.31 -20.62
C LEU A 83 -1.12 0.44 -21.96
N ASP A 84 -2.06 0.10 -22.85
CA ASP A 84 -2.36 0.93 -23.99
C ASP A 84 -3.00 2.27 -23.58
N ASP A 85 -3.05 3.22 -24.50
CA ASP A 85 -3.53 4.57 -24.18
C ASP A 85 -4.99 4.60 -23.70
N ALA A 86 -5.86 3.77 -24.28
CA ALA A 86 -7.27 3.71 -23.92
C ALA A 86 -7.46 3.18 -22.47
N ASN A 87 -6.72 2.13 -22.12
CA ASN A 87 -6.76 1.57 -20.77
C ASN A 87 -6.07 2.46 -19.74
N ARG A 88 -5.03 3.20 -20.16
CA ARG A 88 -4.37 4.21 -19.30
C ARG A 88 -5.33 5.35 -18.94
N ILE A 89 -6.09 5.86 -19.90
CA ILE A 89 -7.11 6.89 -19.66
C ILE A 89 -8.19 6.37 -18.69
N LYS A 90 -8.68 5.14 -18.88
CA LYS A 90 -9.66 4.52 -17.97
C LYS A 90 -9.10 4.37 -16.56
N LEU A 91 -7.85 3.88 -16.43
CA LEU A 91 -7.18 3.77 -15.13
C LEU A 91 -7.12 5.12 -14.42
N GLN A 92 -6.75 6.18 -15.14
CA GLN A 92 -6.63 7.50 -14.59
C GLN A 92 -8.00 8.06 -14.13
N GLN A 93 -9.06 7.77 -14.87
CA GLN A 93 -10.43 8.11 -14.47
C GLN A 93 -10.85 7.40 -13.19
N ILE A 94 -10.60 6.10 -13.07
CA ILE A 94 -10.90 5.30 -11.87
C ILE A 94 -10.05 5.78 -10.68
N ALA A 95 -8.75 5.98 -10.89
CA ALA A 95 -7.84 6.44 -9.83
C ALA A 95 -8.24 7.82 -9.27
N ASN A 96 -8.83 8.68 -10.09
CA ASN A 96 -9.29 10.00 -9.68
C ASN A 96 -10.68 9.99 -9.03
N ALA A 97 -11.60 9.17 -9.53
CA ALA A 97 -13.00 9.16 -9.07
C ALA A 97 -13.24 8.18 -7.92
N GLU A 98 -12.69 6.98 -8.02
CA GLU A 98 -12.93 5.88 -7.09
C GLU A 98 -11.65 5.06 -6.83
N PRO A 99 -10.62 5.65 -6.21
CA PRO A 99 -9.30 5.01 -6.08
C PRO A 99 -9.33 3.67 -5.33
N LEU A 100 -10.26 3.49 -4.39
CA LEU A 100 -10.42 2.22 -3.67
C LEU A 100 -10.92 1.07 -4.57
N ALA A 101 -11.50 1.39 -5.74
CA ALA A 101 -11.86 0.39 -6.75
C ALA A 101 -10.64 -0.31 -7.38
N LEU A 102 -9.44 0.20 -7.18
CA LEU A 102 -8.20 -0.45 -7.64
C LEU A 102 -7.70 -1.54 -6.70
N ILE A 103 -8.25 -1.63 -5.48
CA ILE A 103 -7.80 -2.63 -4.51
C ILE A 103 -8.34 -4.01 -4.89
N GLU A 104 -7.44 -4.98 -5.00
CA GLU A 104 -7.73 -6.39 -5.23
C GLU A 104 -7.89 -7.18 -3.94
N TYR A 105 -7.05 -6.85 -2.95
CA TYR A 105 -6.98 -7.53 -1.66
C TYR A 105 -6.58 -6.54 -0.57
N TRP A 106 -7.10 -6.71 0.63
CA TRP A 106 -6.57 -6.04 1.80
C TRP A 106 -6.74 -6.85 3.07
N ALA A 107 -5.88 -6.59 4.03
CA ALA A 107 -5.85 -7.32 5.27
C ALA A 107 -5.41 -6.44 6.45
N VAL A 108 -5.76 -6.88 7.65
CA VAL A 108 -5.47 -6.19 8.90
C VAL A 108 -4.74 -7.13 9.86
N ASP A 109 -3.61 -6.65 10.37
CA ASP A 109 -2.92 -7.19 11.55
C ASP A 109 -3.18 -6.25 12.73
N PRO A 110 -4.01 -6.64 13.72
CA PRO A 110 -4.41 -5.77 14.80
C PRO A 110 -3.34 -5.68 15.93
N ASP A 111 -2.26 -6.45 15.85
CA ASP A 111 -1.20 -6.49 16.88
C ASP A 111 0.19 -6.69 16.24
N TYR A 112 0.47 -5.86 15.24
CA TYR A 112 1.68 -5.94 14.44
C TYR A 112 2.95 -5.73 15.26
N ASP A 113 3.87 -6.68 15.20
CA ASP A 113 5.13 -6.65 15.96
C ASP A 113 6.24 -5.78 15.32
N GLY A 114 5.96 -5.20 14.13
CA GLY A 114 6.93 -4.42 13.37
C GLY A 114 7.85 -5.25 12.48
N LYS A 115 7.64 -6.56 12.38
CA LYS A 115 8.48 -7.48 11.60
C LYS A 115 7.66 -8.40 10.71
N VAL A 116 6.68 -9.10 11.29
CA VAL A 116 5.90 -10.11 10.57
C VAL A 116 4.45 -9.70 10.56
N PHE A 117 3.91 -9.49 9.35
CA PHE A 117 2.50 -9.23 9.15
C PHE A 117 1.69 -10.52 9.28
N ARG A 118 0.67 -10.51 10.14
CA ARG A 118 -0.27 -11.62 10.35
C ARG A 118 -1.67 -11.18 9.96
N SER A 119 -2.18 -11.70 8.86
CA SER A 119 -3.54 -11.42 8.41
C SER A 119 -4.55 -12.07 9.35
N VAL A 120 -5.11 -11.29 10.27
CA VAL A 120 -6.18 -11.73 11.17
C VAL A 120 -7.55 -11.53 10.53
N TRP A 121 -7.70 -10.49 9.75
CA TRP A 121 -8.87 -10.20 8.93
C TRP A 121 -8.43 -9.87 7.51
N GLN A 122 -9.20 -10.29 6.52
CA GLN A 122 -8.92 -10.01 5.13
C GLN A 122 -10.18 -9.98 4.29
N ASP A 123 -10.10 -9.25 3.19
CA ASP A 123 -11.07 -9.26 2.11
C ASP A 123 -10.39 -9.18 0.75
N TYR A 124 -11.03 -9.72 -0.26
CA TYR A 124 -10.50 -9.76 -1.62
C TYR A 124 -11.64 -9.68 -2.65
N ARG A 125 -11.32 -9.15 -3.79
CA ARG A 125 -12.25 -9.09 -4.93
C ARG A 125 -12.77 -10.48 -5.27
N GLY A 126 -14.07 -10.62 -5.39
CA GLY A 126 -14.74 -11.91 -5.56
C GLY A 126 -15.22 -12.56 -4.26
N ASN A 127 -14.89 -11.99 -3.10
CA ASN A 127 -15.37 -12.48 -1.81
C ASN A 127 -16.76 -11.91 -1.47
N THR A 128 -17.81 -12.57 -1.91
CA THR A 128 -19.19 -12.17 -1.62
C THR A 128 -19.66 -12.51 -0.20
N ALA A 129 -18.79 -13.13 0.62
CA ALA A 129 -19.11 -13.39 2.02
C ALA A 129 -19.17 -12.10 2.87
N ASN A 130 -18.39 -11.08 2.49
CA ASN A 130 -18.38 -9.77 3.17
C ASN A 130 -19.32 -8.76 2.50
N ASP A 131 -19.48 -8.83 1.17
CA ASP A 131 -20.31 -7.94 0.38
C ASP A 131 -20.90 -8.69 -0.81
N ALA A 132 -22.03 -8.20 -1.33
CA ALA A 132 -22.65 -8.74 -2.54
C ALA A 132 -21.92 -8.33 -3.83
N ASP A 133 -21.07 -7.31 -3.81
CA ASP A 133 -20.31 -6.84 -4.97
C ASP A 133 -18.99 -7.60 -5.13
N ALA A 134 -19.02 -8.62 -6.00
CA ALA A 134 -17.84 -9.42 -6.32
C ALA A 134 -16.72 -8.63 -7.05
N LEU A 135 -16.99 -7.42 -7.53
CA LEU A 135 -16.01 -6.61 -8.25
C LEU A 135 -15.25 -5.64 -7.33
N ARG A 136 -15.57 -5.61 -6.06
CA ARG A 136 -14.96 -4.70 -5.08
C ARG A 136 -14.64 -5.42 -3.78
N VAL A 137 -13.69 -4.89 -3.06
CA VAL A 137 -13.48 -5.25 -1.65
C VAL A 137 -14.37 -4.37 -0.77
N VAL A 138 -14.76 -4.88 0.39
CA VAL A 138 -15.39 -4.02 1.42
C VAL A 138 -14.37 -2.97 1.89
N THR A 139 -14.84 -1.77 2.20
CA THR A 139 -13.96 -0.68 2.65
C THR A 139 -13.82 -0.58 4.15
N THR A 140 -14.57 -1.40 4.90
CA THR A 140 -14.57 -1.39 6.37
C THR A 140 -14.40 -2.80 6.91
N ALA A 141 -13.39 -2.98 7.77
CA ALA A 141 -13.12 -4.20 8.51
C ALA A 141 -13.55 -4.05 9.98
N THR A 142 -14.13 -5.09 10.51
CA THR A 142 -14.36 -5.24 11.96
C THR A 142 -13.53 -6.41 12.45
N VAL A 143 -12.52 -6.13 13.27
CA VAL A 143 -11.55 -7.13 13.75
C VAL A 143 -11.69 -7.30 15.23
N THR A 144 -11.92 -8.53 15.68
CA THR A 144 -11.96 -8.87 17.09
C THR A 144 -10.61 -9.47 17.52
N ALA A 145 -10.07 -8.99 18.64
CA ALA A 145 -8.83 -9.47 19.22
C ALA A 145 -8.96 -9.56 20.76
N PRO A 146 -8.10 -10.33 21.43
CA PRO A 146 -8.04 -10.32 22.90
C PRO A 146 -7.78 -8.90 23.41
N ALA A 147 -8.42 -8.52 24.52
CA ALA A 147 -8.20 -7.23 25.16
C ALA A 147 -6.73 -7.06 25.55
N LYS A 148 -6.19 -5.86 25.32
CA LYS A 148 -4.80 -5.52 25.61
C LYS A 148 -4.73 -4.20 26.36
N ALA A 149 -4.08 -4.22 27.53
CA ALA A 149 -3.74 -2.98 28.21
C ALA A 149 -2.71 -2.18 27.39
N GLY A 150 -2.96 -0.89 27.20
CA GLY A 150 -2.06 -0.01 26.45
C GLY A 150 -2.31 0.04 24.95
N PRO A 151 -1.42 0.68 24.20
CA PRO A 151 -1.61 0.92 22.78
C PRO A 151 -1.44 -0.36 21.96
N ARG A 152 -2.14 -0.40 20.80
CA ARG A 152 -1.97 -1.41 19.75
C ARG A 152 -1.28 -0.81 18.54
N LYS A 153 -0.32 -1.52 17.99
CA LYS A 153 0.22 -1.21 16.67
C LYS A 153 -0.58 -2.02 15.66
N VAL A 154 -1.31 -1.34 14.80
CA VAL A 154 -2.13 -1.96 13.75
C VAL A 154 -1.46 -1.74 12.42
N CYS A 155 -1.32 -2.80 11.63
CA CYS A 155 -0.85 -2.74 10.25
C CYS A 155 -2.01 -3.07 9.30
N VAL A 156 -2.20 -2.24 8.30
CA VAL A 156 -3.16 -2.47 7.20
C VAL A 156 -2.36 -2.57 5.91
N ARG A 157 -2.54 -3.66 5.18
CA ARG A 157 -1.85 -3.92 3.92
C ARG A 157 -2.87 -4.08 2.81
N VAL A 158 -2.60 -3.49 1.66
CA VAL A 158 -3.40 -3.62 0.45
C VAL A 158 -2.54 -4.12 -0.70
N VAL A 159 -3.16 -4.83 -1.64
CA VAL A 159 -2.61 -5.18 -2.94
C VAL A 159 -3.59 -4.68 -3.98
N ASP A 160 -3.12 -3.99 -4.99
CA ASP A 160 -3.98 -3.52 -6.08
C ASP A 160 -4.10 -4.53 -7.23
N VAL A 161 -4.97 -4.23 -8.19
CA VAL A 161 -5.23 -5.07 -9.38
C VAL A 161 -4.00 -5.28 -10.28
N PHE A 162 -2.92 -4.54 -10.05
CA PHE A 162 -1.65 -4.68 -10.77
C PHE A 162 -0.60 -5.46 -9.97
N GLY A 163 -0.94 -5.86 -8.73
CA GLY A 163 -0.06 -6.57 -7.82
C GLY A 163 0.90 -5.68 -7.03
N PHE A 164 0.67 -4.35 -7.00
CA PHE A 164 1.45 -3.46 -6.16
C PHE A 164 0.93 -3.47 -4.73
N GLU A 165 1.84 -3.39 -3.79
CA GLU A 165 1.53 -3.42 -2.36
C GLU A 165 1.73 -2.05 -1.73
N ALA A 166 0.83 -1.69 -0.80
CA ALA A 166 1.00 -0.56 0.09
C ALA A 166 0.58 -0.95 1.50
N GLU A 167 1.22 -0.36 2.49
CA GLU A 167 0.86 -0.59 3.89
C GLU A 167 0.81 0.72 4.68
N VAL A 168 0.02 0.72 5.72
CA VAL A 168 0.00 1.77 6.73
C VAL A 168 0.07 1.13 8.10
N VAL A 169 0.99 1.62 8.92
CA VAL A 169 1.13 1.22 10.32
C VAL A 169 0.74 2.39 11.21
N THR A 170 -0.17 2.16 12.13
CA THR A 170 -0.63 3.18 13.07
C THR A 170 -0.71 2.65 14.49
N THR A 171 -0.56 3.53 15.46
CA THR A 171 -0.71 3.19 16.87
C THR A 171 -2.07 3.69 17.37
N VAL A 172 -2.87 2.76 17.87
CA VAL A 172 -4.19 3.04 18.47
C VAL A 172 -4.03 3.08 19.97
N GLY A 173 -4.40 4.20 20.59
CA GLY A 173 -4.29 4.41 22.03
C GLY A 173 -5.09 3.39 22.84
N ALA A 174 -4.82 3.33 24.15
CA ALA A 174 -5.68 2.60 25.11
C ALA A 174 -7.05 3.31 25.18
N VAL A 175 -8.09 2.52 25.35
CA VAL A 175 -9.47 3.00 25.62
C VAL A 175 -9.62 3.15 27.13
#